data_089ced5fd819bef454f47ba147fb24b8
#
_entry.id   089ced5fd819bef454f47ba147fb24b8
#
_cell.length_a   1.000
_cell.length_b   1.000
_cell.length_c   1.000
_cell.angle_alpha   90.00
_cell.angle_beta   90.00
_cell.angle_gamma   90.00
#
_symmetry.space_group_name_H-M   'P 1'
#
loop_
_entity.id
_entity.type
_entity.pdbx_description
1 polymer ?
#
loop_
_entity_poly.entity_id
_entity_poly.type
_entity_poly.pdbx_seq_one_letter_code
_entity_poly.pdbx_strand_id
1 'polypeptide(L)'
;TGLRKKQHQSVNSGMVDPFGQALSSNRQLQGQGAQGGQALNMQAELFGTNDVVVKYVLEGHDRGVNWASFHPTLPLLASAADDRQVKLWRMSETKAWEVDTLRGHANNVSCCLFHPKHDLVVSNSEDRSIRVWDVSKRVGVQTFRREGDRFWILAAHKTQNLLAAGHDSGMIVFKLERERPAACYGPGSQLYYVRGRELVLHDYNRGTGNGTG
;
A
#
# COMPACT_ATOMS: atom_id res chain seq x y z
N THR A 1 -61.58 2.99 7.11
CA THR A 1 -60.47 3.09 8.08
C THR A 1 -59.46 1.99 7.74
N GLY A 2 -58.48 2.34 6.94
CA GLY A 2 -57.44 1.42 6.48
C GLY A 2 -56.06 2.01 6.81
N LEU A 3 -55.36 1.40 7.74
CA LEU A 3 -54.00 1.72 8.14
C LEU A 3 -53.03 1.11 7.12
N ARG A 4 -52.34 1.96 6.34
CA ARG A 4 -51.20 1.56 5.52
C ARG A 4 -49.94 1.44 6.41
N LYS A 5 -49.41 0.24 6.54
CA LYS A 5 -48.08 0.00 7.10
C LYS A 5 -47.05 0.50 6.09
N LYS A 6 -46.23 1.49 6.49
CA LYS A 6 -45.01 1.85 5.79
C LYS A 6 -43.95 0.77 6.09
N GLN A 7 -43.51 0.06 5.08
CA GLN A 7 -42.29 -0.76 5.13
C GLN A 7 -41.08 0.18 5.06
N HIS A 8 -40.29 0.20 6.11
CA HIS A 8 -38.95 0.76 6.07
C HIS A 8 -38.06 -0.19 5.28
N GLN A 9 -37.65 0.20 4.07
CA GLN A 9 -36.50 -0.39 3.40
C GLN A 9 -35.24 0.07 4.12
N SER A 10 -34.58 -0.83 4.83
CA SER A 10 -33.22 -0.62 5.31
C SER A 10 -32.28 -0.65 4.09
N VAL A 11 -31.69 0.48 3.78
CA VAL A 11 -30.59 0.57 2.80
C VAL A 11 -29.36 -0.05 3.45
N ASN A 12 -29.08 -1.28 3.06
CA ASN A 12 -27.86 -1.97 3.48
C ASN A 12 -26.70 -1.36 2.66
N SER A 13 -25.99 -0.38 3.21
CA SER A 13 -24.74 0.12 2.62
C SER A 13 -23.67 -0.96 2.83
N GLY A 14 -23.54 -1.82 1.83
CA GLY A 14 -22.50 -2.83 1.81
C GLY A 14 -21.12 -2.18 1.87
N MET A 15 -20.35 -2.50 2.90
CA MET A 15 -18.98 -2.09 3.06
C MET A 15 -18.15 -2.78 1.97
N VAL A 16 -17.59 -2.00 1.05
CA VAL A 16 -16.66 -2.48 0.01
C VAL A 16 -15.23 -2.22 0.44
N ASP A 17 -14.33 -3.12 0.10
CA ASP A 17 -12.90 -2.95 0.36
C ASP A 17 -12.22 -2.05 -0.68
N PRO A 18 -10.93 -1.69 -0.48
CA PRO A 18 -10.15 -0.87 -1.43
C PRO A 18 -10.05 -1.46 -2.84
N PHE A 19 -10.41 -2.71 -3.03
CA PHE A 19 -10.40 -3.39 -4.32
C PHE A 19 -11.80 -3.50 -4.94
N GLY A 20 -12.82 -2.85 -4.36
CA GLY A 20 -14.18 -2.79 -4.89
C GLY A 20 -14.98 -4.09 -4.81
N GLN A 21 -14.54 -5.05 -3.98
CA GLN A 21 -15.24 -6.31 -3.78
C GLN A 21 -16.15 -6.23 -2.56
N ALA A 22 -17.41 -6.64 -2.70
CA ALA A 22 -18.35 -6.72 -1.60
C ALA A 22 -17.86 -7.72 -0.55
N LEU A 23 -17.88 -7.35 0.74
CA LEU A 23 -17.43 -8.18 1.85
C LEU A 23 -18.31 -9.42 2.09
N SER A 24 -19.41 -9.56 1.37
CA SER A 24 -20.29 -10.71 1.42
C SER A 24 -20.79 -11.06 0.02
N SER A 25 -20.24 -12.06 -0.60
CA SER A 25 -20.95 -12.87 -1.58
C SER A 25 -20.29 -14.22 -1.74
N ASN A 26 -21.06 -15.25 -1.38
CA ASN A 26 -20.87 -16.64 -1.79
C ASN A 26 -20.74 -16.70 -3.32
N ARG A 27 -19.53 -16.77 -3.83
CA ARG A 27 -19.26 -17.36 -5.14
C ARG A 27 -18.55 -18.68 -4.90
N GLN A 28 -19.30 -19.75 -4.97
CA GLN A 28 -18.77 -21.08 -5.18
C GLN A 28 -17.96 -21.07 -6.49
N LEU A 29 -16.64 -21.14 -6.36
CA LEU A 29 -15.76 -21.50 -7.45
C LEU A 29 -15.14 -22.84 -7.11
N GLN A 30 -15.40 -23.80 -7.98
CA GLN A 30 -14.79 -25.12 -7.97
C GLN A 30 -13.26 -24.97 -8.02
N GLY A 31 -12.58 -25.49 -6.98
CA GLY A 31 -11.12 -25.44 -6.79
C GLY A 31 -10.68 -25.72 -5.35
N GLN A 32 -11.58 -26.15 -4.47
CA GLN A 32 -11.32 -26.30 -3.04
C GLN A 32 -10.45 -27.50 -2.63
N GLY A 33 -10.08 -28.39 -3.55
CA GLY A 33 -9.33 -29.62 -3.20
C GLY A 33 -7.80 -29.44 -3.12
N ALA A 34 -7.21 -28.51 -3.86
CA ALA A 34 -5.75 -28.42 -3.99
C ALA A 34 -5.04 -27.70 -2.84
N GLN A 35 -5.62 -26.60 -2.34
CA GLN A 35 -4.96 -25.79 -1.29
C GLN A 35 -4.93 -26.48 0.09
N GLY A 36 -5.96 -27.23 0.44
CA GLY A 36 -6.00 -27.96 1.71
C GLY A 36 -4.95 -29.08 1.78
N GLY A 37 -4.76 -29.80 0.69
CA GLY A 37 -3.73 -30.85 0.61
C GLY A 37 -2.30 -30.32 0.67
N GLN A 38 -2.03 -29.20 0.02
CA GLN A 38 -0.72 -28.53 0.04
C GLN A 38 -0.39 -27.97 1.44
N ALA A 39 -1.34 -27.35 2.11
CA ALA A 39 -1.13 -26.81 3.46
C ALA A 39 -0.82 -27.92 4.47
N LEU A 40 -1.54 -29.04 4.42
CA LEU A 40 -1.29 -30.21 5.29
C LEU A 40 0.07 -30.85 5.03
N ASN A 41 0.45 -30.98 3.76
CA ASN A 41 1.75 -31.54 3.40
C ASN A 41 2.90 -30.63 3.86
N MET A 42 2.79 -29.33 3.63
CA MET A 42 3.77 -28.34 4.07
C MET A 42 3.85 -28.25 5.60
N GLN A 43 2.73 -28.39 6.32
CA GLN A 43 2.75 -28.44 7.77
C GLN A 43 3.54 -29.65 8.27
N ALA A 44 3.30 -30.83 7.72
CA ALA A 44 4.01 -32.06 8.11
C ALA A 44 5.50 -31.97 7.81
N GLU A 45 5.87 -31.38 6.66
CA GLU A 45 7.24 -31.22 6.21
C GLU A 45 8.05 -30.18 7.02
N LEU A 46 7.44 -29.02 7.32
CA LEU A 46 8.14 -27.92 7.99
C LEU A 46 8.02 -27.96 9.51
N PHE A 47 6.89 -28.41 10.05
CA PHE A 47 6.57 -28.27 11.47
C PHE A 47 6.28 -29.61 12.17
N GLY A 48 6.13 -30.70 11.42
CA GLY A 48 5.85 -32.01 11.99
C GLY A 48 4.51 -32.03 12.75
N THR A 49 4.54 -32.60 13.97
CA THR A 49 3.36 -32.75 14.84
C THR A 49 3.28 -31.63 15.91
N ASN A 50 3.98 -30.53 15.73
CA ASN A 50 3.99 -29.42 16.69
C ASN A 50 2.67 -28.62 16.65
N ASP A 51 2.49 -27.75 17.67
CA ASP A 51 1.31 -26.88 17.84
C ASP A 51 1.19 -25.74 16.81
N VAL A 52 1.79 -25.89 15.64
CA VAL A 52 1.79 -24.94 14.52
C VAL A 52 0.83 -25.45 13.46
N VAL A 53 -0.03 -24.57 12.97
CA VAL A 53 -0.98 -24.88 11.89
C VAL A 53 -0.67 -23.99 10.69
N VAL A 54 -0.38 -24.60 9.55
CA VAL A 54 -0.27 -23.90 8.27
C VAL A 54 -1.69 -23.54 7.81
N LYS A 55 -2.00 -22.23 7.82
CA LYS A 55 -3.32 -21.74 7.45
C LYS A 55 -3.47 -21.57 5.94
N TYR A 56 -2.44 -21.03 5.28
CA TYR A 56 -2.44 -20.81 3.84
C TYR A 56 -1.07 -21.11 3.25
N VAL A 57 -1.08 -21.58 2.00
CA VAL A 57 0.09 -21.63 1.12
C VAL A 57 -0.16 -20.66 -0.03
N LEU A 58 0.73 -19.67 -0.21
CA LEU A 58 0.60 -18.64 -1.22
C LEU A 58 1.66 -18.90 -2.31
N GLU A 59 1.19 -19.43 -3.42
CA GLU A 59 2.03 -19.71 -4.59
C GLU A 59 1.73 -18.72 -5.71
N GLY A 60 2.77 -18.28 -6.44
CA GLY A 60 2.58 -17.33 -7.55
C GLY A 60 3.81 -16.46 -7.85
N HIS A 61 4.79 -16.35 -6.95
CA HIS A 61 6.09 -15.78 -7.31
C HIS A 61 6.91 -16.79 -8.12
N ASP A 62 7.57 -16.30 -9.17
CA ASP A 62 8.41 -17.15 -10.05
C ASP A 62 9.81 -17.41 -9.45
N ARG A 63 10.17 -16.70 -8.38
CA ARG A 63 11.48 -16.80 -7.69
C ARG A 63 11.31 -16.64 -6.18
N GLY A 64 12.42 -16.73 -5.46
CA GLY A 64 12.46 -16.65 -3.99
C GLY A 64 11.80 -15.37 -3.45
N VAL A 65 10.98 -15.54 -2.42
CA VAL A 65 10.34 -14.44 -1.70
C VAL A 65 11.29 -13.91 -0.64
N ASN A 66 11.58 -12.61 -0.69
CA ASN A 66 12.50 -11.93 0.20
C ASN A 66 11.80 -11.31 1.42
N TRP A 67 10.56 -10.90 1.28
CA TRP A 67 9.83 -10.20 2.32
C TRP A 67 8.33 -10.40 2.21
N ALA A 68 7.67 -10.35 3.36
CA ALA A 68 6.21 -10.30 3.44
C ALA A 68 5.77 -9.35 4.57
N SER A 69 4.68 -8.63 4.36
CA SER A 69 4.15 -7.65 5.30
C SER A 69 2.63 -7.70 5.32
N PHE A 70 2.04 -7.80 6.51
CA PHE A 70 0.60 -7.69 6.68
C PHE A 70 0.15 -6.23 6.61
N HIS A 71 -1.04 -6.03 6.06
CA HIS A 71 -1.73 -4.75 6.16
C HIS A 71 -2.16 -4.51 7.62
N PRO A 72 -2.02 -3.28 8.14
CA PRO A 72 -2.28 -3.01 9.56
C PRO A 72 -3.72 -3.28 10.01
N THR A 73 -4.71 -3.20 9.13
CA THR A 73 -6.14 -3.31 9.47
C THR A 73 -6.96 -4.21 8.54
N LEU A 74 -6.53 -4.40 7.30
CA LEU A 74 -7.26 -5.20 6.32
C LEU A 74 -6.67 -6.62 6.22
N PRO A 75 -7.44 -7.62 5.78
CA PRO A 75 -6.95 -8.97 5.57
C PRO A 75 -6.14 -9.09 4.27
N LEU A 76 -5.09 -8.28 4.16
CA LEU A 76 -4.19 -8.22 3.03
C LEU A 76 -2.76 -8.50 3.47
N LEU A 77 -1.99 -9.09 2.57
CA LEU A 77 -0.55 -9.32 2.68
C LEU A 77 0.11 -8.78 1.41
N ALA A 78 1.27 -8.18 1.55
CA ALA A 78 2.17 -7.86 0.43
C ALA A 78 3.40 -8.74 0.53
N SER A 79 3.89 -9.25 -0.60
CA SER A 79 5.14 -10.00 -0.70
C SER A 79 6.06 -9.43 -1.77
N ALA A 80 7.37 -9.48 -1.53
CA ALA A 80 8.41 -9.01 -2.42
C ALA A 80 9.37 -10.14 -2.76
N ALA A 81 9.81 -10.24 -4.02
CA ALA A 81 10.60 -11.38 -4.48
C ALA A 81 11.67 -11.02 -5.52
N ASP A 82 12.53 -12.00 -5.79
CA ASP A 82 13.58 -11.94 -6.82
C ASP A 82 13.04 -11.94 -8.25
N ASP A 83 11.75 -12.18 -8.43
CA ASP A 83 11.05 -12.02 -9.72
C ASP A 83 10.77 -10.56 -10.09
N ARG A 84 11.26 -9.62 -9.29
CA ARG A 84 11.12 -8.16 -9.45
C ARG A 84 9.71 -7.64 -9.26
N GLN A 85 8.85 -8.42 -8.59
CA GLN A 85 7.44 -8.10 -8.40
C GLN A 85 7.13 -7.93 -6.91
N VAL A 86 6.09 -7.15 -6.65
CA VAL A 86 5.38 -7.15 -5.38
C VAL A 86 4.00 -7.71 -5.64
N LYS A 87 3.61 -8.75 -4.92
CA LYS A 87 2.27 -9.33 -5.02
C LYS A 87 1.43 -8.94 -3.83
N LEU A 88 0.15 -8.73 -4.09
CA LEU A 88 -0.86 -8.46 -3.09
C LEU A 88 -1.77 -9.68 -2.96
N TRP A 89 -1.96 -10.13 -1.74
CA TRP A 89 -2.75 -11.29 -1.40
C TRP A 89 -3.88 -10.89 -0.49
N ARG A 90 -5.04 -11.45 -0.72
CA ARG A 90 -6.18 -11.32 0.17
C ARG A 90 -6.42 -12.62 0.91
N MET A 91 -6.77 -12.49 2.19
CA MET A 91 -7.06 -13.62 3.07
C MET A 91 -8.50 -13.54 3.54
N SER A 92 -9.15 -14.73 3.63
CA SER A 92 -10.43 -14.93 4.32
C SER A 92 -10.20 -15.97 5.41
N GLU A 93 -11.23 -16.38 6.10
CA GLU A 93 -11.09 -17.46 7.10
C GLU A 93 -10.65 -18.80 6.49
N THR A 94 -11.06 -19.08 5.27
CA THR A 94 -10.89 -20.39 4.64
C THR A 94 -9.89 -20.43 3.50
N LYS A 95 -9.55 -19.29 2.88
CA LYS A 95 -8.68 -19.25 1.71
C LYS A 95 -7.90 -17.94 1.61
N ALA A 96 -6.80 -17.99 0.87
CA ALA A 96 -6.06 -16.81 0.45
C ALA A 96 -5.83 -16.88 -1.06
N TRP A 97 -5.74 -15.71 -1.72
CA TRP A 97 -5.54 -15.62 -3.18
C TRP A 97 -4.82 -14.35 -3.57
N GLU A 98 -4.15 -14.40 -4.70
CA GLU A 98 -3.55 -13.21 -5.31
C GLU A 98 -4.63 -12.24 -5.78
N VAL A 99 -4.48 -10.99 -5.42
CA VAL A 99 -5.36 -9.89 -5.83
C VAL A 99 -4.75 -9.12 -6.99
N ASP A 100 -3.44 -8.87 -6.90
CA ASP A 100 -2.71 -8.10 -7.89
C ASP A 100 -1.20 -8.34 -7.84
N THR A 101 -0.53 -7.97 -8.93
CA THR A 101 0.92 -7.96 -9.05
C THR A 101 1.40 -6.57 -9.47
N LEU A 102 2.15 -5.88 -8.61
CA LEU A 102 2.75 -4.58 -8.85
C LEU A 102 4.08 -4.76 -9.59
N ARG A 103 4.10 -4.35 -10.86
CA ARG A 103 5.26 -4.52 -11.75
C ARG A 103 5.95 -3.19 -12.01
N GLY A 104 7.28 -3.20 -12.10
CA GLY A 104 8.03 -1.98 -12.45
C GLY A 104 9.44 -1.93 -11.91
N HIS A 105 9.79 -2.67 -10.83
CA HIS A 105 11.18 -2.81 -10.43
C HIS A 105 12.01 -3.51 -11.51
N ALA A 106 13.24 -3.06 -11.70
CA ALA A 106 14.14 -3.58 -12.70
C ALA A 106 15.07 -4.70 -12.16
N ASN A 107 15.12 -4.89 -10.83
CA ASN A 107 15.89 -5.93 -10.16
C ASN A 107 15.10 -6.47 -8.96
N ASN A 108 15.68 -7.41 -8.22
CA ASN A 108 15.12 -8.06 -7.05
C ASN A 108 14.47 -7.07 -6.09
N VAL A 109 13.27 -7.36 -5.63
CA VAL A 109 12.59 -6.55 -4.61
C VAL A 109 12.95 -7.13 -3.25
N SER A 110 13.66 -6.34 -2.46
CA SER A 110 14.22 -6.80 -1.18
C SER A 110 13.22 -6.72 -0.04
N CYS A 111 12.37 -5.68 -0.06
CA CYS A 111 11.38 -5.46 1.00
C CYS A 111 10.16 -4.72 0.46
N CYS A 112 9.01 -4.96 1.08
CA CYS A 112 7.79 -4.19 0.86
C CYS A 112 7.02 -4.05 2.18
N LEU A 113 6.23 -2.98 2.30
CA LEU A 113 5.36 -2.75 3.45
C LEU A 113 4.16 -1.89 3.06
N PHE A 114 3.09 -2.00 3.85
CA PHE A 114 1.98 -1.06 3.80
C PHE A 114 2.30 0.19 4.59
N HIS A 115 1.92 1.34 4.05
CA HIS A 115 2.06 2.61 4.76
C HIS A 115 1.08 2.66 5.94
N PRO A 116 1.50 3.15 7.14
CA PRO A 116 0.65 3.05 8.34
C PRO A 116 -0.60 3.94 8.32
N LYS A 117 -0.64 4.96 7.46
CA LYS A 117 -1.73 5.96 7.43
C LYS A 117 -2.42 6.14 6.07
N HIS A 118 -1.85 5.63 5.00
CA HIS A 118 -2.36 5.82 3.64
C HIS A 118 -2.48 4.47 2.95
N ASP A 119 -3.42 4.34 2.03
CA ASP A 119 -3.62 3.15 1.19
C ASP A 119 -2.49 3.01 0.15
N LEU A 120 -1.27 2.91 0.65
CA LEU A 120 -0.05 2.82 -0.15
C LEU A 120 0.76 1.59 0.25
N VAL A 121 1.37 0.97 -0.75
CA VAL A 121 2.48 0.04 -0.56
C VAL A 121 3.77 0.76 -0.92
N VAL A 122 4.80 0.53 -0.14
CA VAL A 122 6.15 1.00 -0.41
C VAL A 122 7.04 -0.21 -0.58
N SER A 123 7.81 -0.24 -1.64
CA SER A 123 8.78 -1.31 -1.92
C SER A 123 10.14 -0.75 -2.23
N ASN A 124 11.18 -1.49 -1.89
CA ASN A 124 12.55 -1.18 -2.27
C ASN A 124 13.20 -2.33 -3.04
N SER A 125 14.24 -2.02 -3.77
CA SER A 125 14.88 -2.97 -4.66
C SER A 125 16.37 -2.71 -4.81
N GLU A 126 17.07 -3.78 -5.21
CA GLU A 126 18.45 -3.70 -5.70
C GLU A 126 18.58 -2.87 -6.99
N ASP A 127 17.48 -2.48 -7.64
CA ASP A 127 17.48 -1.53 -8.76
C ASP A 127 17.77 -0.08 -8.33
N ARG A 128 18.14 0.12 -7.06
CA ARG A 128 18.47 1.42 -6.44
C ARG A 128 17.26 2.35 -6.32
N SER A 129 16.06 1.80 -6.28
CA SER A 129 14.84 2.58 -6.16
C SER A 129 13.97 2.16 -4.98
N ILE A 130 13.24 3.12 -4.46
CA ILE A 130 12.06 2.94 -3.63
C ILE A 130 10.86 3.34 -4.48
N ARG A 131 9.86 2.47 -4.56
CA ARG A 131 8.62 2.73 -5.28
C ARG A 131 7.44 2.80 -4.32
N VAL A 132 6.54 3.71 -4.62
CA VAL A 132 5.27 3.88 -3.91
C VAL A 132 4.13 3.52 -4.85
N TRP A 133 3.22 2.72 -4.38
CA TRP A 133 2.10 2.18 -5.14
C TRP A 133 0.79 2.54 -4.45
N ASP A 134 -0.18 3.01 -5.20
CA ASP A 134 -1.55 3.20 -4.73
C ASP A 134 -2.26 1.83 -4.76
N VAL A 135 -2.69 1.36 -3.59
CA VAL A 135 -3.32 0.04 -3.44
C VAL A 135 -4.68 -0.01 -4.13
N SER A 136 -5.44 1.06 -4.03
CA SER A 136 -6.79 1.14 -4.62
C SER A 136 -6.76 1.23 -6.14
N LYS A 137 -5.84 2.03 -6.69
CA LYS A 137 -5.69 2.24 -8.14
C LYS A 137 -4.79 1.20 -8.80
N ARG A 138 -3.99 0.47 -8.01
CA ARG A 138 -3.05 -0.57 -8.47
C ARG A 138 -1.97 -0.03 -9.43
N VAL A 139 -1.52 1.19 -9.19
CA VAL A 139 -0.51 1.87 -10.02
C VAL A 139 0.62 2.41 -9.19
N GLY A 140 1.80 2.49 -9.78
CA GLY A 140 2.93 3.21 -9.20
C GLY A 140 2.66 4.72 -9.22
N VAL A 141 2.76 5.37 -8.07
CA VAL A 141 2.52 6.81 -7.94
C VAL A 141 3.81 7.60 -7.81
N GLN A 142 4.87 6.99 -7.28
CA GLN A 142 6.14 7.68 -7.09
C GLN A 142 7.32 6.71 -7.13
N THR A 143 8.47 7.19 -7.61
CA THR A 143 9.73 6.44 -7.59
C THR A 143 10.85 7.36 -7.13
N PHE A 144 11.55 6.94 -6.09
CA PHE A 144 12.77 7.58 -5.60
C PHE A 144 13.96 6.73 -6.03
N ARG A 145 15.02 7.37 -6.51
CA ARG A 145 16.26 6.68 -6.94
C ARG A 145 17.46 7.27 -6.22
N ARG A 146 18.44 6.39 -6.00
CA ARG A 146 19.75 6.76 -5.50
C ARG A 146 20.82 6.18 -6.44
N GLU A 147 21.76 7.00 -6.89
CA GLU A 147 22.68 6.56 -7.95
C GLU A 147 23.71 5.53 -7.49
N GLY A 148 24.16 5.62 -6.25
CA GLY A 148 25.26 4.79 -5.73
C GLY A 148 24.83 3.51 -5.02
N ASP A 149 23.67 3.49 -4.38
CA ASP A 149 23.32 2.48 -3.38
C ASP A 149 22.07 1.69 -3.74
N ARG A 150 22.11 0.39 -3.47
CA ARG A 150 20.93 -0.49 -3.48
C ARG A 150 20.19 -0.33 -2.17
N PHE A 151 18.89 -0.58 -2.20
CA PHE A 151 18.05 -0.62 -0.99
C PHE A 151 17.75 -2.05 -0.58
N TRP A 152 17.86 -2.33 0.72
CA TRP A 152 17.75 -3.66 1.27
C TRP A 152 16.52 -3.85 2.17
N ILE A 153 16.18 -2.86 2.97
CA ILE A 153 15.12 -2.99 3.99
C ILE A 153 14.31 -1.72 4.10
N LEU A 154 13.04 -1.88 4.45
CA LEU A 154 12.11 -0.82 4.82
C LEU A 154 11.55 -1.09 6.20
N ALA A 155 11.33 -0.02 6.95
CA ALA A 155 10.56 -0.05 8.19
C ALA A 155 9.58 1.13 8.22
N ALA A 156 8.40 0.93 8.80
CA ALA A 156 7.41 1.96 9.02
C ALA A 156 7.20 2.20 10.51
N HIS A 157 7.10 3.46 10.91
CA HIS A 157 6.68 3.79 12.26
C HIS A 157 5.21 3.43 12.45
N LYS A 158 4.85 2.84 13.60
CA LYS A 158 3.49 2.30 13.82
C LYS A 158 2.38 3.33 13.71
N THR A 159 2.63 4.58 14.13
CA THR A 159 1.60 5.62 14.31
C THR A 159 1.92 6.95 13.61
N GLN A 160 3.16 7.14 13.15
CA GLN A 160 3.58 8.37 12.49
C GLN A 160 3.80 8.14 11.00
N ASN A 161 3.69 9.20 10.20
CA ASN A 161 4.07 9.17 8.80
C ASN A 161 5.60 9.25 8.67
N LEU A 162 6.29 8.21 9.16
CA LEU A 162 7.72 8.05 9.06
C LEU A 162 8.06 6.67 8.53
N LEU A 163 8.95 6.65 7.58
CA LEU A 163 9.52 5.46 6.97
C LEU A 163 11.04 5.51 7.10
N ALA A 164 11.65 4.36 7.24
CA ALA A 164 13.10 4.21 7.16
C ALA A 164 13.47 3.24 6.05
N ALA A 165 14.54 3.53 5.34
CA ALA A 165 15.10 2.64 4.33
C ALA A 165 16.60 2.47 4.55
N GLY A 166 17.03 1.21 4.65
CA GLY A 166 18.44 0.83 4.71
C GLY A 166 19.00 0.65 3.29
N HIS A 167 20.20 1.14 3.07
CA HIS A 167 20.93 1.07 1.81
C HIS A 167 22.41 0.74 2.02
N ASP A 168 23.17 0.50 0.95
CA ASP A 168 24.57 0.02 1.05
C ASP A 168 25.46 0.89 1.95
N SER A 169 25.25 2.20 1.97
CA SER A 169 26.07 3.15 2.78
C SER A 169 25.43 3.60 4.10
N GLY A 170 24.25 3.10 4.47
CA GLY A 170 23.60 3.49 5.71
C GLY A 170 22.08 3.45 5.67
N MET A 171 21.42 4.41 6.30
CA MET A 171 19.97 4.46 6.41
C MET A 171 19.43 5.88 6.26
N ILE A 172 18.29 6.00 5.63
CA ILE A 172 17.52 7.25 5.55
C ILE A 172 16.19 7.11 6.28
N VAL A 173 15.75 8.19 6.91
CA VAL A 173 14.41 8.31 7.49
C VAL A 173 13.68 9.41 6.73
N PHE A 174 12.46 9.13 6.29
CA PHE A 174 11.70 10.05 5.44
C PHE A 174 10.19 9.92 5.66
N LYS A 175 9.44 10.90 5.17
CA LYS A 175 7.98 10.86 5.08
C LYS A 175 7.53 11.06 3.63
N LEU A 176 6.42 10.45 3.25
CA LEU A 176 5.92 10.52 1.86
C LEU A 176 5.16 11.82 1.56
N GLU A 177 4.62 12.48 2.55
CA GLU A 177 3.94 13.76 2.38
C GLU A 177 4.98 14.89 2.28
N ARG A 178 4.99 15.57 1.14
CA ARG A 178 5.34 16.98 1.14
C ARG A 178 4.11 17.73 1.65
N GLU A 179 4.27 18.50 2.70
CA GLU A 179 3.36 19.60 3.00
C GLU A 179 3.50 20.62 1.85
N ARG A 180 2.83 20.33 0.74
CA ARG A 180 2.60 21.34 -0.29
C ARG A 180 1.39 22.11 0.19
N PRO A 181 1.54 23.39 0.51
CA PRO A 181 0.36 24.20 0.79
C PRO A 181 -0.57 24.14 -0.40
N ALA A 182 -1.87 24.04 -0.13
CA ALA A 182 -2.87 24.17 -1.19
C ALA A 182 -2.60 25.51 -1.88
N ALA A 183 -2.44 25.50 -3.19
CA ALA A 183 -2.15 26.69 -3.97
C ALA A 183 -2.97 26.71 -5.25
N CYS A 184 -3.40 27.89 -5.64
CA CYS A 184 -4.04 28.13 -6.93
C CYS A 184 -3.58 29.47 -7.51
N TYR A 185 -3.56 29.54 -8.84
CA TYR A 185 -3.31 30.78 -9.53
C TYR A 185 -4.61 31.57 -9.67
N GLY A 186 -4.56 32.85 -9.30
CA GLY A 186 -5.61 33.83 -9.54
C GLY A 186 -5.36 34.68 -10.80
N PRO A 187 -6.30 35.54 -11.15
CA PRO A 187 -6.15 36.46 -12.26
C PRO A 187 -5.00 37.45 -12.00
N GLY A 188 -4.29 37.86 -13.05
CA GLY A 188 -3.29 38.91 -12.98
C GLY A 188 -1.98 38.49 -12.29
N SER A 189 -1.47 37.28 -12.52
CA SER A 189 -0.19 36.80 -11.98
C SER A 189 -0.17 36.74 -10.43
N GLN A 190 -1.25 36.36 -9.84
CA GLN A 190 -1.42 36.16 -8.42
C GLN A 190 -1.33 34.69 -8.05
N LEU A 191 -0.66 34.36 -6.93
CA LEU A 191 -0.60 33.04 -6.33
C LEU A 191 -1.24 33.09 -4.94
N TYR A 192 -2.30 32.34 -4.76
CA TYR A 192 -2.90 32.08 -3.45
C TYR A 192 -2.38 30.76 -2.92
N TYR A 193 -1.87 30.74 -1.70
CA TYR A 193 -1.43 29.52 -1.05
C TYR A 193 -1.66 29.54 0.45
N VAL A 194 -1.80 28.36 1.03
CA VAL A 194 -1.98 28.19 2.48
C VAL A 194 -0.61 27.99 3.12
N ARG A 195 -0.30 28.79 4.14
CA ARG A 195 0.88 28.67 4.98
C ARG A 195 0.46 28.53 6.44
N GLY A 196 0.56 27.33 6.99
CA GLY A 196 0.01 27.03 8.32
C GLY A 196 -1.53 27.12 8.31
N ARG A 197 -2.11 28.11 9.00
CA ARG A 197 -3.55 28.39 9.05
C ARG A 197 -3.97 29.64 8.29
N GLU A 198 -3.06 30.24 7.56
CA GLU A 198 -3.29 31.49 6.87
C GLU A 198 -3.33 31.30 5.36
N LEU A 199 -4.25 32.01 4.70
CA LEU A 199 -4.28 32.15 3.25
C LEU A 199 -3.37 33.33 2.86
N VAL A 200 -2.32 33.06 2.12
CA VAL A 200 -1.34 34.05 1.66
C VAL A 200 -1.56 34.35 0.18
N LEU A 201 -1.59 35.64 -0.16
CA LEU A 201 -1.58 36.12 -1.54
C LEU A 201 -0.17 36.60 -1.88
N HIS A 202 0.39 36.07 -2.93
CA HIS A 202 1.61 36.58 -3.56
C HIS A 202 1.26 37.15 -4.93
N ASP A 203 1.51 38.46 -5.11
CA ASP A 203 1.28 39.17 -6.36
C ASP A 203 2.62 39.42 -7.06
N TYR A 204 2.85 38.73 -8.16
CA TYR A 204 4.10 38.84 -8.94
C TYR A 204 4.23 40.16 -9.70
N ASN A 205 3.15 40.93 -9.87
CA ASN A 205 3.18 42.22 -10.53
C ASN A 205 3.52 43.37 -9.56
N ARG A 206 3.40 43.17 -8.25
CA ARG A 206 3.91 44.09 -7.26
C ARG A 206 5.40 43.84 -7.11
N GLY A 207 6.22 44.55 -7.90
CA GLY A 207 7.65 44.60 -7.71
C GLY A 207 7.97 44.88 -6.24
N THR A 208 9.04 44.25 -5.74
CA THR A 208 9.62 44.50 -4.42
C THR A 208 10.02 45.96 -4.30
N GLY A 209 9.05 46.79 -3.96
CA GLY A 209 9.35 48.15 -3.52
C GLY A 209 10.07 48.06 -2.18
N ASN A 210 11.39 48.24 -2.17
CA ASN A 210 12.15 48.54 -0.99
C ASN A 210 11.58 49.81 -0.37
N GLY A 211 10.69 49.63 0.60
CA GLY A 211 10.24 50.71 1.50
C GLY A 211 11.23 50.81 2.64
N THR A 212 12.27 51.56 2.47
CA THR A 212 12.95 52.21 3.58
C THR A 212 12.05 53.34 4.05
N GLY A 213 11.59 53.28 5.29
CA GLY A 213 10.86 54.28 5.99
C GLY A 213 10.60 53.82 7.41
#